data_60a95e0152b49461ab199dbc25ce07bd
#
_entry.id   60a95e0152b49461ab199dbc25ce07bd
#
_cell.length_a   1.000
_cell.length_b   1.000
_cell.length_c   1.000
_cell.angle_alpha   90.00
_cell.angle_beta   90.00
_cell.angle_gamma   90.00
#
_symmetry.space_group_name_H-M   'P 1'
#
loop_
_entity.id
_entity.type
_entity.pdbx_description
1 polymer ?
#
loop_
_entity_poly.entity_id
_entity_poly.type
_entity_poly.pdbx_seq_one_letter_code
_entity_poly.pdbx_strand_id
1 'polypeptide(L)'
;MKTNSHARYRRNKASNLLIGATAILLAALLAMSVLAGRQGYQNLLLVTPSAFGVPGHSPEKLEEFSEDEFLLTYEIRQISRAQAIHSKHPVTLVGTNQNYANIMGYASLDGSFFTKAAWDAKNRHAVLGETAAFQIFGSSRVSGQTLKLNGESWIITGVIQDNDTENANIYVPSSVTGGQAESLMALMDDKGITEAYVINALKSVGIHESNYDFINLSKSASAFSQRFSVALKAALSAAILLFVFNAYGRLVQSLHFYRKRMREIYFRELFVYHRADFVRTMAGLLFLAAGIALILLLSLGILETCLTWQEIIPVTGELTAGDFGGRLVWLRDYQWIGAALFAACTGAIVLSFFVALGRKLRGSKSPAEIRKRETLYGKTELARHR
;
A
#
# COMPACT_ATOMS: atom_id res chain seq x y z
N MET A 1 23.88 41.02 -23.78
CA MET A 1 23.61 40.77 -22.32
C MET A 1 22.24 40.16 -22.00
N LYS A 2 21.23 40.19 -22.90
CA LYS A 2 19.86 39.66 -22.70
C LYS A 2 19.75 38.11 -22.78
N THR A 3 20.60 37.40 -23.49
CA THR A 3 20.50 35.93 -23.68
C THR A 3 20.81 35.11 -22.41
N ASN A 4 21.62 35.63 -21.48
CA ASN A 4 21.95 34.94 -20.22
C ASN A 4 20.83 34.97 -19.15
N SER A 5 19.95 35.96 -19.20
CA SER A 5 18.83 36.09 -18.25
C SER A 5 17.71 35.06 -18.54
N HIS A 6 17.38 34.85 -19.82
CA HIS A 6 16.37 33.88 -20.23
C HIS A 6 16.80 32.43 -19.96
N ALA A 7 18.04 32.10 -20.15
CA ALA A 7 18.58 30.77 -19.83
C ALA A 7 18.58 30.51 -18.30
N ARG A 8 18.86 31.53 -17.48
CA ARG A 8 18.78 31.47 -16.02
C ARG A 8 17.34 31.32 -15.52
N TYR A 9 16.39 32.01 -16.10
CA TYR A 9 14.98 31.94 -15.76
C TYR A 9 14.37 30.56 -16.08
N ARG A 10 14.58 30.04 -17.30
CA ARG A 10 14.14 28.67 -17.69
C ARG A 10 14.75 27.61 -16.78
N ARG A 11 15.98 27.76 -16.36
CA ARG A 11 16.71 26.82 -15.49
C ARG A 11 16.15 26.79 -14.08
N ASN A 12 15.73 27.94 -13.51
CA ASN A 12 15.10 27.99 -12.21
C ASN A 12 13.69 27.39 -12.25
N LYS A 13 12.94 27.60 -13.33
CA LYS A 13 11.63 27.04 -13.52
C LYS A 13 11.65 25.50 -13.59
N ALA A 14 12.60 24.89 -14.30
CA ALA A 14 12.77 23.44 -14.34
C ALA A 14 13.14 22.84 -12.98
N SER A 15 13.97 23.53 -12.17
CA SER A 15 14.30 23.10 -10.81
C SER A 15 13.12 23.15 -9.87
N ASN A 16 12.31 24.20 -9.95
CA ASN A 16 11.12 24.33 -9.09
C ASN A 16 10.04 23.31 -9.47
N LEU A 17 9.88 23.01 -10.76
CA LEU A 17 9.01 21.92 -11.25
C LEU A 17 9.45 20.55 -10.70
N LEU A 18 10.75 20.28 -10.69
CA LEU A 18 11.30 19.01 -10.22
C LEU A 18 11.11 18.85 -8.70
N ILE A 19 11.32 19.92 -7.93
CA ILE A 19 11.06 19.95 -6.48
C ILE A 19 9.55 19.77 -6.21
N GLY A 20 8.67 20.42 -6.99
CA GLY A 20 7.24 20.26 -6.89
C GLY A 20 6.79 18.82 -7.19
N ALA A 21 7.34 18.21 -8.25
CA ALA A 21 7.03 16.81 -8.59
C ALA A 21 7.49 15.83 -7.51
N THR A 22 8.67 16.02 -6.93
CA THR A 22 9.14 15.17 -5.81
C THR A 22 8.27 15.31 -4.57
N ALA A 23 7.81 16.53 -4.26
CA ALA A 23 6.91 16.76 -3.13
C ALA A 23 5.54 16.09 -3.31
N ILE A 24 4.98 16.14 -4.52
CA ILE A 24 3.71 15.46 -4.85
C ILE A 24 3.86 13.94 -4.73
N LEU A 25 4.95 13.37 -5.28
CA LEU A 25 5.21 11.93 -5.17
C LEU A 25 5.41 11.47 -3.72
N LEU A 26 6.10 12.26 -2.90
CA LEU A 26 6.25 11.98 -1.47
C LEU A 26 4.91 12.04 -0.74
N ALA A 27 4.06 13.03 -1.06
CA ALA A 27 2.71 13.12 -0.51
C ALA A 27 1.82 11.93 -0.92
N ALA A 28 1.93 11.47 -2.17
CA ALA A 28 1.24 10.27 -2.64
C ALA A 28 1.70 9.00 -1.90
N LEU A 29 3.01 8.81 -1.71
CA LEU A 29 3.54 7.70 -0.91
C LEU A 29 3.07 7.75 0.54
N LEU A 30 3.02 8.95 1.15
CA LEU A 30 2.49 9.13 2.50
C LEU A 30 1.01 8.75 2.56
N ALA A 31 0.21 9.23 1.62
CA ALA A 31 -1.22 8.89 1.54
C ALA A 31 -1.43 7.38 1.40
N MET A 32 -0.67 6.72 0.53
CA MET A 32 -0.72 5.27 0.36
C MET A 32 -0.32 4.51 1.63
N SER A 33 0.72 4.96 2.34
CA SER A 33 1.12 4.36 3.62
C SER A 33 0.03 4.47 4.69
N VAL A 34 -0.64 5.63 4.78
CA VAL A 34 -1.74 5.86 5.72
C VAL A 34 -2.97 5.04 5.35
N LEU A 35 -3.32 4.97 4.07
CA LEU A 35 -4.45 4.17 3.59
C LEU A 35 -4.21 2.67 3.82
N ALA A 36 -3.02 2.16 3.52
CA ALA A 36 -2.65 0.78 3.80
C ALA A 36 -2.70 0.43 5.29
N GLY A 37 -2.33 1.36 6.17
CA GLY A 37 -2.40 1.15 7.62
C GLY A 37 -3.82 1.26 8.21
N ARG A 38 -4.75 1.94 7.53
CA ARG A 38 -6.14 2.11 8.00
C ARG A 38 -7.06 0.96 7.65
N GLN A 39 -6.73 0.15 6.67
CA GLN A 39 -7.50 -1.03 6.34
C GLN A 39 -7.15 -2.12 7.36
N GLY A 40 -7.79 -2.02 8.53
CA GLY A 40 -7.81 -3.08 9.53
C GLY A 40 -8.49 -4.30 8.93
N TYR A 41 -7.71 -5.13 8.23
CA TYR A 41 -8.17 -6.49 8.02
C TYR A 41 -8.30 -7.11 9.40
N GLN A 42 -9.50 -7.63 9.70
CA GLN A 42 -9.68 -8.55 10.78
C GLN A 42 -8.60 -9.62 10.65
N ASN A 43 -8.18 -10.22 11.75
CA ASN A 43 -7.20 -11.31 11.77
C ASN A 43 -7.75 -12.52 10.98
N LEU A 44 -7.69 -12.45 9.65
CA LEU A 44 -8.22 -13.46 8.75
C LEU A 44 -7.07 -14.26 8.15
N LEU A 45 -7.20 -15.58 8.22
CA LEU A 45 -6.34 -16.54 7.55
C LEU A 45 -7.09 -17.11 6.34
N LEU A 46 -6.60 -16.82 5.16
CA LEU A 46 -7.11 -17.41 3.92
C LEU A 46 -6.26 -18.65 3.61
N VAL A 47 -6.93 -19.74 3.29
CA VAL A 47 -6.33 -21.03 2.90
C VAL A 47 -6.78 -21.35 1.49
N THR A 48 -5.84 -21.46 0.57
CA THR A 48 -6.10 -21.73 -0.85
C THR A 48 -5.23 -22.88 -1.32
N PRO A 49 -5.68 -23.66 -2.34
CA PRO A 49 -4.84 -24.70 -2.93
C PRO A 49 -3.55 -24.10 -3.49
N SER A 50 -2.41 -24.72 -3.23
CA SER A 50 -1.11 -24.30 -3.77
C SER A 50 -0.92 -24.71 -5.26
N ALA A 51 -1.71 -25.64 -5.75
CA ALA A 51 -1.67 -26.14 -7.13
C ALA A 51 -3.05 -26.54 -7.62
N PHE A 52 -3.22 -26.52 -8.94
CA PHE A 52 -4.44 -27.01 -9.58
C PHE A 52 -4.63 -28.51 -9.35
N GLY A 53 -5.86 -28.92 -9.03
CA GLY A 53 -6.20 -30.34 -8.82
C GLY A 53 -6.00 -30.85 -7.40
N VAL A 54 -5.70 -29.97 -6.43
CA VAL A 54 -5.76 -30.35 -5.01
C VAL A 54 -7.23 -30.65 -4.66
N PRO A 55 -7.54 -31.82 -4.06
CA PRO A 55 -8.91 -32.17 -3.72
C PRO A 55 -9.45 -31.22 -2.65
N GLY A 56 -10.66 -30.73 -2.84
CA GLY A 56 -11.36 -29.93 -1.83
C GLY A 56 -11.81 -30.77 -0.64
N HIS A 57 -12.36 -30.11 0.37
CA HIS A 57 -12.85 -30.73 1.59
C HIS A 57 -14.37 -30.72 1.67
N SER A 58 -14.95 -31.77 2.30
CA SER A 58 -16.41 -31.80 2.48
C SER A 58 -16.86 -30.75 3.50
N PRO A 59 -17.97 -30.06 3.22
CA PRO A 59 -18.53 -29.07 4.15
C PRO A 59 -18.81 -29.61 5.54
N GLU A 60 -19.28 -30.86 5.64
CA GLU A 60 -19.62 -31.48 6.91
C GLU A 60 -18.41 -31.59 7.84
N LYS A 61 -17.25 -32.00 7.31
CA LYS A 61 -16.01 -32.07 8.09
C LYS A 61 -15.54 -30.70 8.55
N LEU A 62 -15.72 -29.68 7.73
CA LEU A 62 -15.33 -28.33 8.05
C LEU A 62 -16.25 -27.70 9.10
N GLU A 63 -17.55 -28.02 9.09
CA GLU A 63 -18.50 -27.56 10.09
C GLU A 63 -18.29 -28.20 11.46
N GLU A 64 -18.00 -29.48 11.50
CA GLU A 64 -17.66 -30.18 12.74
C GLU A 64 -16.49 -29.50 13.49
N PHE A 65 -15.57 -28.92 12.73
CA PHE A 65 -14.41 -28.21 13.25
C PHE A 65 -14.67 -26.75 13.65
N SER A 66 -15.58 -26.09 12.91
CA SER A 66 -15.84 -24.64 13.02
C SER A 66 -16.51 -24.22 14.33
N GLU A 67 -17.12 -25.12 15.08
CA GLU A 67 -17.94 -24.75 16.24
C GLU A 67 -17.16 -24.61 17.53
N ASP A 68 -16.13 -25.43 17.71
CA ASP A 68 -15.49 -25.57 19.02
C ASP A 68 -14.26 -24.71 19.20
N GLU A 69 -13.58 -24.29 18.13
CA GLU A 69 -12.26 -23.70 18.23
C GLU A 69 -12.11 -22.29 17.63
N PHE A 70 -12.62 -22.06 16.42
CA PHE A 70 -12.56 -20.76 15.75
C PHE A 70 -13.62 -20.65 14.64
N LEU A 71 -13.97 -19.40 14.26
CA LEU A 71 -14.90 -19.17 13.18
C LEU A 71 -14.26 -19.47 11.83
N LEU A 72 -14.83 -20.44 11.12
CA LEU A 72 -14.40 -20.85 9.79
C LEU A 72 -15.54 -20.61 8.80
N THR A 73 -15.17 -20.25 7.58
CA THR A 73 -16.07 -20.26 6.42
C THR A 73 -15.35 -20.72 5.17
N TYR A 74 -16.13 -21.09 4.18
CA TYR A 74 -15.64 -21.61 2.89
C TYR A 74 -16.63 -21.26 1.79
N GLU A 75 -16.20 -21.38 0.55
CA GLU A 75 -17.05 -21.19 -0.62
C GLU A 75 -16.93 -22.35 -1.62
N ILE A 76 -18.11 -22.75 -2.14
CA ILE A 76 -18.25 -23.72 -3.21
C ILE A 76 -19.00 -23.01 -4.34
N ARG A 77 -18.33 -22.71 -5.43
CA ARG A 77 -18.91 -21.94 -6.52
C ARG A 77 -19.40 -22.82 -7.64
N GLN A 78 -20.61 -22.53 -8.10
CA GLN A 78 -21.26 -23.24 -9.21
C GLN A 78 -22.00 -22.23 -10.08
N ILE A 79 -21.85 -22.36 -11.40
CA ILE A 79 -22.66 -21.58 -12.34
C ILE A 79 -24.05 -22.21 -12.41
N SER A 80 -25.08 -21.41 -12.22
CA SER A 80 -26.46 -21.85 -12.14
C SER A 80 -27.40 -20.90 -12.88
N ARG A 81 -28.67 -21.21 -12.89
CA ARG A 81 -29.72 -20.35 -13.44
C ARG A 81 -30.80 -20.13 -12.41
N ALA A 82 -31.03 -18.86 -12.07
CA ALA A 82 -32.13 -18.43 -11.24
C ALA A 82 -33.34 -18.07 -12.11
N GLN A 83 -34.51 -18.51 -11.71
CA GLN A 83 -35.76 -18.17 -12.38
C GLN A 83 -36.70 -17.52 -11.37
N ALA A 84 -37.10 -16.29 -11.66
CA ALA A 84 -38.20 -15.60 -10.99
C ALA A 84 -39.32 -15.33 -12.02
N ILE A 85 -40.53 -15.45 -11.62
CA ILE A 85 -41.83 -15.27 -12.34
C ILE A 85 -41.77 -15.60 -13.85
N HIS A 86 -41.04 -14.82 -14.67
CA HIS A 86 -41.03 -14.97 -16.14
C HIS A 86 -39.60 -14.93 -16.79
N SER A 87 -38.55 -14.71 -16.03
CA SER A 87 -37.18 -14.55 -16.55
C SER A 87 -36.21 -15.55 -15.94
N LYS A 88 -35.21 -15.95 -16.75
CA LYS A 88 -34.09 -16.78 -16.32
C LYS A 88 -32.83 -15.95 -16.40
N HIS A 89 -32.08 -15.91 -15.31
CA HIS A 89 -30.84 -15.17 -15.21
C HIS A 89 -29.69 -16.13 -14.90
N PRO A 90 -28.54 -15.99 -15.56
CA PRO A 90 -27.33 -16.69 -15.15
C PRO A 90 -26.89 -16.12 -13.79
N VAL A 91 -26.53 -16.99 -12.87
CA VAL A 91 -26.10 -16.61 -11.53
C VAL A 91 -24.95 -17.50 -11.07
N THR A 92 -24.14 -16.98 -10.17
CA THR A 92 -23.15 -17.76 -9.44
C THR A 92 -23.75 -18.21 -8.12
N LEU A 93 -23.93 -19.52 -7.97
CA LEU A 93 -24.37 -20.10 -6.71
C LEU A 93 -23.15 -20.31 -5.81
N VAL A 94 -23.20 -19.72 -4.62
CA VAL A 94 -22.13 -19.80 -3.61
C VAL A 94 -22.66 -20.65 -2.44
N GLY A 95 -22.27 -21.93 -2.42
CA GLY A 95 -22.53 -22.82 -1.28
C GLY A 95 -21.56 -22.48 -0.14
N THR A 96 -22.10 -22.16 1.04
CA THR A 96 -21.30 -21.74 2.18
C THR A 96 -22.01 -22.06 3.50
N ASN A 97 -21.47 -21.54 4.62
CA ASN A 97 -22.03 -21.69 5.96
C ASN A 97 -22.56 -20.36 6.54
N GLN A 98 -23.14 -20.42 7.72
CA GLN A 98 -23.75 -19.27 8.43
C GLN A 98 -22.73 -18.17 8.79
N ASN A 99 -21.44 -18.50 8.91
CA ASN A 99 -20.40 -17.58 9.32
C ASN A 99 -19.91 -16.66 8.18
N TYR A 100 -20.26 -17.00 6.94
CA TYR A 100 -19.72 -16.36 5.74
C TYR A 100 -19.93 -14.84 5.74
N ALA A 101 -21.16 -14.38 5.89
CA ALA A 101 -21.46 -12.95 5.85
C ALA A 101 -20.75 -12.18 6.97
N ASN A 102 -20.62 -12.77 8.16
CA ASN A 102 -19.93 -12.17 9.29
C ASN A 102 -18.42 -12.05 9.03
N ILE A 103 -17.78 -13.14 8.59
CA ILE A 103 -16.34 -13.19 8.28
C ILE A 103 -16.02 -12.26 7.11
N MET A 104 -16.89 -12.21 6.09
CA MET A 104 -16.72 -11.33 4.95
C MET A 104 -17.05 -9.86 5.27
N GLY A 105 -17.70 -9.59 6.41
CA GLY A 105 -18.09 -8.24 6.80
C GLY A 105 -19.19 -7.67 5.91
N TYR A 106 -20.08 -8.51 5.36
CA TYR A 106 -21.15 -8.07 4.50
C TYR A 106 -22.32 -7.48 5.30
N ALA A 107 -22.75 -6.29 4.90
CA ALA A 107 -23.92 -5.66 5.49
C ALA A 107 -25.21 -6.26 4.93
N SER A 108 -26.20 -6.52 5.79
CA SER A 108 -27.54 -6.89 5.35
C SER A 108 -28.28 -5.66 4.85
N LEU A 109 -28.84 -5.75 3.63
CA LEU A 109 -29.69 -4.73 3.02
C LEU A 109 -31.16 -5.01 3.29
N ASP A 110 -31.56 -6.28 3.38
CA ASP A 110 -32.92 -6.76 3.65
C ASP A 110 -32.86 -8.14 4.29
N GLY A 111 -33.72 -8.41 5.26
CA GLY A 111 -33.75 -9.70 5.96
C GLY A 111 -32.46 -10.06 6.69
N SER A 112 -32.08 -11.34 6.68
CA SER A 112 -30.90 -11.86 7.36
C SER A 112 -30.24 -12.99 6.59
N PHE A 113 -28.95 -13.23 6.89
CA PHE A 113 -28.25 -14.42 6.42
C PHE A 113 -28.84 -15.68 7.07
N PHE A 114 -28.71 -16.84 6.43
CA PHE A 114 -29.25 -18.07 7.00
C PHE A 114 -28.47 -18.50 8.26
N THR A 115 -29.19 -19.16 9.17
CA THR A 115 -28.63 -19.61 10.44
C THR A 115 -28.05 -21.02 10.34
N LYS A 116 -27.29 -21.43 11.38
CA LYS A 116 -26.81 -22.80 11.50
C LYS A 116 -27.95 -23.81 11.50
N ALA A 117 -29.02 -23.54 12.21
CA ALA A 117 -30.20 -24.42 12.22
C ALA A 117 -30.80 -24.64 10.82
N ALA A 118 -30.75 -23.62 9.96
CA ALA A 118 -31.15 -23.75 8.56
C ALA A 118 -30.15 -24.60 7.73
N TRP A 119 -28.88 -24.49 8.04
CA TRP A 119 -27.82 -25.29 7.43
C TRP A 119 -27.95 -26.78 7.82
N ASP A 120 -28.09 -27.08 9.12
CA ASP A 120 -28.25 -28.41 9.67
C ASP A 120 -29.53 -29.10 9.16
N ALA A 121 -30.63 -28.37 9.12
CA ALA A 121 -31.92 -28.85 8.61
C ALA A 121 -31.95 -28.98 7.09
N LYS A 122 -30.89 -28.63 6.39
CA LYS A 122 -30.83 -28.62 4.91
C LYS A 122 -31.95 -27.82 4.27
N ASN A 123 -32.29 -26.67 4.87
CA ASN A 123 -33.37 -25.82 4.39
C ASN A 123 -32.93 -25.12 3.09
N ARG A 124 -33.84 -25.05 2.12
CA ARG A 124 -33.60 -24.32 0.86
C ARG A 124 -33.77 -22.80 1.05
N HIS A 125 -32.89 -22.22 1.79
CA HIS A 125 -32.80 -20.79 2.01
C HIS A 125 -31.78 -20.20 1.06
N ALA A 126 -32.08 -19.03 0.49
CA ALA A 126 -31.18 -18.29 -0.39
C ALA A 126 -31.00 -16.86 0.13
N VAL A 127 -29.79 -16.38 0.12
CA VAL A 127 -29.46 -14.98 0.33
C VAL A 127 -28.89 -14.44 -0.98
N LEU A 128 -29.40 -13.31 -1.43
CA LEU A 128 -28.98 -12.71 -2.68
C LEU A 128 -27.90 -11.65 -2.43
N GLY A 129 -26.90 -11.60 -3.27
CA GLY A 129 -26.07 -10.41 -3.40
C GLY A 129 -26.89 -9.26 -4.00
N GLU A 130 -26.48 -8.02 -3.73
CA GLU A 130 -27.18 -6.83 -4.21
C GLU A 130 -27.40 -6.88 -5.72
N THR A 131 -26.36 -7.21 -6.49
CA THR A 131 -26.42 -7.33 -7.96
C THR A 131 -27.44 -8.39 -8.40
N ALA A 132 -27.48 -9.55 -7.76
CA ALA A 132 -28.45 -10.61 -8.07
C ALA A 132 -29.88 -10.17 -7.77
N ALA A 133 -30.11 -9.50 -6.64
CA ALA A 133 -31.43 -8.99 -6.26
C ALA A 133 -31.98 -7.99 -7.29
N PHE A 134 -31.15 -7.04 -7.74
CA PHE A 134 -31.54 -6.08 -8.76
C PHE A 134 -31.75 -6.71 -10.14
N GLN A 135 -30.89 -7.64 -10.55
CA GLN A 135 -31.03 -8.30 -11.86
C GLN A 135 -32.27 -9.19 -11.95
N ILE A 136 -32.61 -9.88 -10.87
CA ILE A 136 -33.72 -10.86 -10.87
C ILE A 136 -35.04 -10.20 -10.54
N PHE A 137 -35.08 -9.27 -9.59
CA PHE A 137 -36.31 -8.68 -9.05
C PHE A 137 -36.45 -7.18 -9.25
N GLY A 138 -35.39 -6.48 -9.66
CA GLY A 138 -35.37 -5.03 -9.79
C GLY A 138 -35.35 -4.27 -8.46
N SER A 139 -35.16 -4.97 -7.33
CA SER A 139 -35.20 -4.40 -5.98
C SER A 139 -34.32 -5.17 -5.02
N SER A 140 -33.77 -4.49 -4.00
CA SER A 140 -33.08 -5.12 -2.88
C SER A 140 -34.02 -5.59 -1.76
N ARG A 141 -35.32 -5.27 -1.79
CA ARG A 141 -36.30 -5.67 -0.78
C ARG A 141 -37.12 -6.86 -1.27
N VAL A 142 -36.57 -8.05 -1.13
CA VAL A 142 -37.13 -9.29 -1.67
C VAL A 142 -37.13 -10.44 -0.65
N SER A 143 -36.80 -10.20 0.60
CA SER A 143 -36.88 -11.22 1.65
C SER A 143 -38.29 -11.76 1.77
N GLY A 144 -38.43 -13.07 2.01
CA GLY A 144 -39.70 -13.78 2.03
C GLY A 144 -40.28 -14.21 0.67
N GLN A 145 -39.71 -13.73 -0.44
CA GLN A 145 -40.08 -14.19 -1.78
C GLN A 145 -39.43 -15.53 -2.10
N THR A 146 -39.93 -16.18 -3.16
CA THR A 146 -39.39 -17.45 -3.66
C THR A 146 -38.75 -17.28 -5.03
N LEU A 147 -37.65 -17.98 -5.23
CA LEU A 147 -37.04 -18.14 -6.55
C LEU A 147 -36.81 -19.60 -6.87
N LYS A 148 -36.69 -19.94 -8.12
CA LYS A 148 -36.33 -21.28 -8.55
C LYS A 148 -34.85 -21.30 -8.94
N LEU A 149 -34.07 -22.17 -8.29
CA LEU A 149 -32.69 -22.49 -8.64
C LEU A 149 -32.65 -23.92 -9.16
N ASN A 150 -32.18 -24.12 -10.39
CA ASN A 150 -32.14 -25.43 -11.03
C ASN A 150 -33.46 -26.19 -11.00
N GLY A 151 -34.59 -25.49 -11.02
CA GLY A 151 -35.92 -26.08 -10.99
C GLY A 151 -36.51 -26.29 -9.60
N GLU A 152 -35.73 -26.15 -8.55
CA GLU A 152 -36.18 -26.26 -7.15
C GLU A 152 -36.52 -24.90 -6.56
N SER A 153 -37.55 -24.87 -5.71
CA SER A 153 -37.99 -23.64 -5.05
C SER A 153 -37.18 -23.33 -3.81
N TRP A 154 -36.70 -22.10 -3.70
CA TRP A 154 -35.91 -21.59 -2.61
C TRP A 154 -36.56 -20.35 -2.01
N ILE A 155 -36.50 -20.19 -0.69
CA ILE A 155 -37.01 -19.02 0.01
C ILE A 155 -35.88 -18.03 0.20
N ILE A 156 -36.10 -16.79 -0.21
CA ILE A 156 -35.13 -15.71 0.00
C ILE A 156 -35.23 -15.25 1.45
N THR A 157 -34.19 -15.42 2.23
CA THR A 157 -34.10 -15.00 3.63
C THR A 157 -33.49 -13.63 3.80
N GLY A 158 -32.70 -13.17 2.84
CA GLY A 158 -32.09 -11.85 2.90
C GLY A 158 -31.40 -11.42 1.61
N VAL A 159 -30.97 -10.16 1.63
CA VAL A 159 -30.12 -9.54 0.62
C VAL A 159 -28.94 -8.90 1.32
N ILE A 160 -27.73 -9.13 0.81
CA ILE A 160 -26.49 -8.58 1.37
C ILE A 160 -25.76 -7.72 0.35
N GLN A 161 -24.99 -6.78 0.85
CA GLN A 161 -24.06 -5.97 0.05
C GLN A 161 -22.74 -6.72 -0.08
N ASP A 162 -22.58 -7.48 -1.16
CA ASP A 162 -21.41 -8.34 -1.40
C ASP A 162 -20.29 -7.65 -2.19
N ASN A 163 -20.44 -6.39 -2.54
CA ASN A 163 -19.47 -5.60 -3.31
C ASN A 163 -19.06 -6.19 -4.69
N ASP A 164 -19.68 -7.28 -5.12
CA ASP A 164 -19.46 -7.86 -6.45
C ASP A 164 -20.46 -7.24 -7.44
N THR A 165 -19.99 -6.30 -8.23
CA THR A 165 -20.82 -5.61 -9.24
C THR A 165 -20.89 -6.35 -10.57
N GLU A 166 -20.05 -7.36 -10.77
CA GLU A 166 -19.95 -8.09 -12.04
C GLU A 166 -20.78 -9.38 -12.02
N ASN A 167 -20.81 -10.07 -10.90
CA ASN A 167 -21.47 -11.37 -10.77
C ASN A 167 -22.75 -11.27 -9.96
N ALA A 168 -23.79 -11.95 -10.43
CA ALA A 168 -25.04 -12.12 -9.68
C ALA A 168 -24.88 -13.31 -8.72
N ASN A 169 -24.39 -13.06 -7.52
CA ASN A 169 -24.14 -14.10 -6.52
C ASN A 169 -25.41 -14.44 -5.72
N ILE A 170 -25.64 -15.73 -5.50
CA ILE A 170 -26.68 -16.26 -4.62
C ILE A 170 -26.03 -17.21 -3.62
N TYR A 171 -26.13 -16.85 -2.35
CA TYR A 171 -25.55 -17.60 -1.24
C TYR A 171 -26.57 -18.58 -0.67
N VAL A 172 -26.15 -19.83 -0.54
CA VAL A 172 -27.01 -20.93 -0.11
C VAL A 172 -26.27 -21.86 0.87
N PRO A 173 -27.00 -22.58 1.75
CA PRO A 173 -26.36 -23.58 2.60
C PRO A 173 -25.69 -24.68 1.76
N SER A 174 -24.41 -24.88 1.97
CA SER A 174 -23.64 -25.93 1.25
C SER A 174 -24.13 -27.33 1.57
N SER A 175 -24.77 -27.54 2.72
CA SER A 175 -25.42 -28.80 3.08
C SER A 175 -26.52 -29.24 2.11
N VAL A 176 -27.07 -28.30 1.31
CA VAL A 176 -28.09 -28.58 0.29
C VAL A 176 -27.47 -28.76 -1.09
N THR A 177 -26.46 -27.93 -1.43
CA THR A 177 -25.86 -27.94 -2.77
C THR A 177 -24.80 -29.03 -2.95
N GLY A 178 -24.21 -29.49 -1.84
CA GLY A 178 -23.08 -30.40 -1.89
C GLY A 178 -21.84 -29.77 -2.55
N GLY A 179 -20.88 -30.59 -2.90
CA GLY A 179 -19.62 -30.14 -3.49
C GLY A 179 -18.47 -30.18 -2.49
N GLN A 180 -17.30 -29.74 -2.94
CA GLN A 180 -16.09 -29.67 -2.09
C GLN A 180 -15.61 -28.24 -2.03
N ALA A 181 -15.26 -27.79 -0.83
CA ALA A 181 -14.67 -26.48 -0.60
C ALA A 181 -13.19 -26.51 -0.97
N GLU A 182 -12.80 -25.69 -1.91
CA GLU A 182 -11.40 -25.57 -2.34
C GLU A 182 -10.66 -24.52 -1.50
N SER A 183 -11.34 -23.46 -1.14
CA SER A 183 -10.78 -22.35 -0.37
C SER A 183 -11.57 -22.11 0.91
N LEU A 184 -10.86 -21.77 1.98
CA LEU A 184 -11.47 -21.49 3.27
C LEU A 184 -10.89 -20.19 3.84
N MET A 185 -11.68 -19.58 4.74
CA MET A 185 -11.24 -18.41 5.50
C MET A 185 -11.55 -18.61 6.97
N ALA A 186 -10.53 -18.48 7.81
CA ALA A 186 -10.65 -18.57 9.26
C ALA A 186 -10.48 -17.21 9.90
N LEU A 187 -11.35 -16.87 10.83
CA LEU A 187 -11.22 -15.69 11.67
C LEU A 187 -10.44 -16.05 12.93
N MET A 188 -9.26 -15.44 13.08
CA MET A 188 -8.45 -15.54 14.29
C MET A 188 -8.90 -14.42 15.22
N ASP A 189 -9.69 -14.77 16.24
CA ASP A 189 -10.16 -13.81 17.24
C ASP A 189 -9.02 -13.39 18.19
N ASP A 190 -9.11 -12.19 18.78
CA ASP A 190 -8.13 -11.66 19.76
C ASP A 190 -8.04 -12.48 21.06
N LYS A 191 -8.82 -13.54 21.21
CA LYS A 191 -8.87 -14.43 22.37
C LYS A 191 -7.66 -15.38 22.53
N GLY A 192 -6.56 -15.11 21.83
CA GLY A 192 -5.33 -15.90 21.92
C GLY A 192 -5.21 -17.03 20.89
N ILE A 193 -6.11 -17.08 19.93
CA ILE A 193 -6.04 -18.00 18.79
C ILE A 193 -4.93 -17.52 17.84
N THR A 194 -3.81 -18.23 17.86
CA THR A 194 -2.68 -17.92 16.99
C THR A 194 -2.82 -18.57 15.63
N GLU A 195 -2.17 -18.00 14.63
CA GLU A 195 -2.09 -18.59 13.28
C GLU A 195 -1.58 -20.04 13.32
N ALA A 196 -0.55 -20.31 14.13
CA ALA A 196 -0.01 -21.65 14.29
C ALA A 196 -1.04 -22.65 14.87
N TYR A 197 -1.92 -22.18 15.76
CA TYR A 197 -3.00 -22.98 16.28
C TYR A 197 -3.99 -23.38 15.20
N VAL A 198 -4.46 -22.41 14.41
CA VAL A 198 -5.40 -22.63 13.29
C VAL A 198 -4.77 -23.58 12.26
N ILE A 199 -3.52 -23.35 11.88
CA ILE A 199 -2.80 -24.24 10.94
C ILE A 199 -2.72 -25.67 11.47
N ASN A 200 -2.38 -25.87 12.75
CA ASN A 200 -2.30 -27.19 13.35
C ASN A 200 -3.68 -27.88 13.43
N ALA A 201 -4.70 -27.11 13.73
CA ALA A 201 -6.07 -27.57 13.73
C ALA A 201 -6.51 -28.03 12.32
N LEU A 202 -6.26 -27.24 11.28
CA LEU A 202 -6.56 -27.58 9.89
C LEU A 202 -5.76 -28.80 9.40
N LYS A 203 -4.54 -29.01 9.89
CA LYS A 203 -3.75 -30.22 9.58
C LYS A 203 -4.42 -31.49 10.06
N SER A 204 -5.15 -31.47 11.18
CA SER A 204 -5.91 -32.62 11.66
C SER A 204 -7.04 -33.06 10.73
N VAL A 205 -7.57 -32.14 9.94
CA VAL A 205 -8.61 -32.39 8.92
C VAL A 205 -8.02 -32.77 7.54
N GLY A 206 -6.68 -32.77 7.42
CA GLY A 206 -5.98 -33.11 6.17
C GLY A 206 -5.59 -31.91 5.30
N ILE A 207 -5.69 -30.69 5.83
CA ILE A 207 -5.27 -29.47 5.14
C ILE A 207 -3.82 -29.17 5.52
N HIS A 208 -2.88 -29.62 4.69
CA HIS A 208 -1.45 -29.51 4.95
C HIS A 208 -0.78 -28.42 4.14
N GLU A 209 0.24 -27.76 4.69
CA GLU A 209 1.06 -26.75 4.03
C GLU A 209 1.75 -27.23 2.74
N SER A 210 1.84 -28.54 2.54
CA SER A 210 2.34 -29.10 1.28
C SER A 210 1.41 -28.89 0.08
N ASN A 211 0.11 -28.74 0.33
CA ASN A 211 -0.93 -28.69 -0.69
C ASN A 211 -1.74 -27.40 -0.66
N TYR A 212 -1.60 -26.63 0.41
CA TYR A 212 -2.36 -25.38 0.63
C TYR A 212 -1.44 -24.25 1.05
N ASP A 213 -1.70 -23.07 0.52
CA ASP A 213 -1.08 -21.83 0.93
C ASP A 213 -1.91 -21.19 2.03
N PHE A 214 -1.26 -20.84 3.14
CA PHE A 214 -1.85 -20.17 4.28
C PHE A 214 -1.49 -18.68 4.25
N ILE A 215 -2.44 -17.84 3.89
CA ILE A 215 -2.23 -16.41 3.69
C ILE A 215 -2.90 -15.62 4.82
N ASN A 216 -2.10 -15.11 5.75
CA ASN A 216 -2.59 -14.22 6.78
C ASN A 216 -2.79 -12.83 6.21
N LEU A 217 -4.06 -12.41 6.03
CA LEU A 217 -4.40 -11.13 5.40
C LEU A 217 -3.96 -9.93 6.24
N SER A 218 -4.05 -10.02 7.57
CA SER A 218 -3.61 -8.96 8.48
C SER A 218 -2.08 -8.76 8.41
N LYS A 219 -1.31 -9.85 8.47
CA LYS A 219 0.15 -9.79 8.32
C LYS A 219 0.55 -9.28 6.94
N SER A 220 -0.13 -9.75 5.90
CA SER A 220 0.12 -9.29 4.53
C SER A 220 -0.16 -7.79 4.38
N ALA A 221 -1.28 -7.28 4.92
CA ALA A 221 -1.59 -5.86 4.90
C ALA A 221 -0.58 -5.03 5.71
N SER A 222 -0.16 -5.51 6.89
CA SER A 222 0.87 -4.85 7.70
C SER A 222 2.23 -4.82 7.02
N ALA A 223 2.61 -5.91 6.34
CA ALA A 223 3.84 -5.99 5.57
C ALA A 223 3.86 -4.96 4.42
N PHE A 224 2.72 -4.68 3.79
CA PHE A 224 2.59 -3.60 2.80
C PHE A 224 2.81 -2.23 3.41
N SER A 225 2.12 -1.94 4.52
CA SER A 225 2.29 -0.68 5.24
C SER A 225 3.76 -0.46 5.62
N GLN A 226 4.45 -1.51 6.08
CA GLN A 226 5.88 -1.47 6.39
C GLN A 226 6.74 -1.12 5.16
N ARG A 227 6.48 -1.75 4.00
CA ARG A 227 7.22 -1.48 2.76
C ARG A 227 7.04 -0.03 2.28
N PHE A 228 5.82 0.49 2.33
CA PHE A 228 5.57 1.90 2.02
C PHE A 228 6.28 2.84 2.99
N SER A 229 6.29 2.50 4.29
CA SER A 229 7.01 3.26 5.31
C SER A 229 8.52 3.30 5.04
N VAL A 230 9.13 2.16 4.69
CA VAL A 230 10.56 2.08 4.31
C VAL A 230 10.83 2.91 3.06
N ALA A 231 10.00 2.78 2.03
CA ALA A 231 10.14 3.55 0.80
C ALA A 231 10.06 5.07 1.07
N LEU A 232 9.11 5.50 1.88
CA LEU A 232 8.95 6.90 2.28
C LEU A 232 10.16 7.39 3.07
N LYS A 233 10.64 6.64 4.07
CA LYS A 233 11.81 6.97 4.88
C LYS A 233 13.07 7.07 4.00
N ALA A 234 13.26 6.15 3.05
CA ALA A 234 14.38 6.17 2.11
C ALA A 234 14.32 7.39 1.19
N ALA A 235 13.15 7.71 0.63
CA ALA A 235 12.96 8.89 -0.22
C ALA A 235 13.20 10.21 0.54
N LEU A 236 12.71 10.30 1.78
CA LEU A 236 12.97 11.46 2.65
C LEU A 236 14.46 11.58 2.98
N SER A 237 15.14 10.48 3.32
CA SER A 237 16.59 10.46 3.60
C SER A 237 17.38 10.97 2.40
N ALA A 238 17.05 10.53 1.19
CA ALA A 238 17.68 10.98 -0.03
C ALA A 238 17.43 12.47 -0.31
N ALA A 239 16.22 12.97 -0.09
CA ALA A 239 15.90 14.38 -0.24
C ALA A 239 16.68 15.26 0.77
N ILE A 240 16.77 14.83 2.03
CA ILE A 240 17.53 15.52 3.07
C ILE A 240 19.02 15.49 2.72
N LEU A 241 19.56 14.36 2.24
CA LEU A 241 20.95 14.25 1.81
C LEU A 241 21.29 15.26 0.71
N LEU A 242 20.42 15.42 -0.29
CA LEU A 242 20.58 16.44 -1.33
C LEU A 242 20.60 17.86 -0.75
N PHE A 243 19.72 18.14 0.21
CA PHE A 243 19.69 19.44 0.87
C PHE A 243 20.97 19.69 1.67
N VAL A 244 21.42 18.73 2.47
CA VAL A 244 22.66 18.76 3.26
C VAL A 244 23.85 18.97 2.34
N PHE A 245 23.95 18.26 1.22
CA PHE A 245 25.02 18.42 0.23
C PHE A 245 25.07 19.83 -0.37
N ASN A 246 23.91 20.40 -0.69
CA ASN A 246 23.83 21.77 -1.20
C ASN A 246 24.19 22.81 -0.11
N ALA A 247 23.76 22.59 1.14
CA ALA A 247 24.07 23.46 2.28
C ALA A 247 25.56 23.43 2.62
N TYR A 248 26.17 22.22 2.60
CA TYR A 248 27.61 22.03 2.84
C TYR A 248 28.46 22.86 1.90
N GLY A 249 28.15 22.88 0.60
CA GLY A 249 28.90 23.66 -0.38
C GLY A 249 28.89 25.16 -0.09
N ARG A 250 27.77 25.70 0.40
CA ARG A 250 27.67 27.13 0.82
C ARG A 250 28.44 27.39 2.10
N LEU A 251 28.35 26.46 3.05
CA LEU A 251 29.03 26.57 4.34
C LEU A 251 30.54 26.58 4.18
N VAL A 252 31.11 25.69 3.36
CA VAL A 252 32.56 25.64 3.07
C VAL A 252 33.05 26.96 2.47
N GLN A 253 32.27 27.57 1.57
CA GLN A 253 32.61 28.88 1.00
C GLN A 253 32.62 29.98 2.08
N SER A 254 31.64 29.99 2.98
CA SER A 254 31.56 30.93 4.11
C SER A 254 32.72 30.73 5.08
N LEU A 255 33.06 29.49 5.44
CA LEU A 255 34.16 29.18 6.34
C LEU A 255 35.50 29.56 5.74
N HIS A 256 35.69 29.37 4.42
CA HIS A 256 36.91 29.78 3.73
C HIS A 256 37.08 31.30 3.74
N PHE A 257 35.97 32.03 3.59
CA PHE A 257 35.98 33.50 3.71
C PHE A 257 36.41 33.96 5.13
N TYR A 258 35.87 33.34 6.17
CA TYR A 258 36.24 33.68 7.56
C TYR A 258 37.68 33.31 7.87
N ARG A 259 38.15 32.12 7.42
CA ARG A 259 39.53 31.67 7.61
C ARG A 259 40.53 32.64 6.98
N LYS A 260 40.23 33.20 5.82
CA LYS A 260 41.08 34.17 5.13
C LYS A 260 41.11 35.49 5.91
N ARG A 261 39.97 36.00 6.37
CA ARG A 261 39.88 37.30 7.09
C ARG A 261 40.39 37.27 8.54
N MET A 262 40.27 36.13 9.23
CA MET A 262 40.85 35.97 10.58
C MET A 262 42.40 36.05 10.60
N ARG A 263 43.04 36.00 9.50
CA ARG A 263 44.47 36.27 9.41
C ARG A 263 44.85 37.76 9.36
N GLU A 264 43.88 38.62 9.04
CA GLU A 264 44.06 40.03 8.80
C GLU A 264 43.43 40.91 9.91
N ILE A 265 42.40 40.44 10.58
CA ILE A 265 41.60 41.23 11.52
C ILE A 265 41.31 40.37 12.78
N TYR A 266 41.29 41.02 13.97
CA TYR A 266 40.97 40.36 15.22
C TYR A 266 39.50 39.80 15.21
N PHE A 267 39.32 38.62 15.81
CA PHE A 267 38.04 37.93 15.83
C PHE A 267 36.89 38.78 16.40
N ARG A 268 37.18 39.62 17.40
CA ARG A 268 36.21 40.51 18.05
C ARG A 268 35.67 41.58 17.09
N GLU A 269 36.53 42.14 16.26
CA GLU A 269 36.15 43.14 15.25
C GLU A 269 35.38 42.50 14.11
N LEU A 270 35.79 41.32 13.66
CA LEU A 270 35.09 40.55 12.65
C LEU A 270 33.65 40.22 13.08
N PHE A 271 33.43 39.84 14.35
CA PHE A 271 32.13 39.54 14.91
C PHE A 271 31.22 40.79 14.96
N VAL A 272 31.76 41.95 15.32
CA VAL A 272 30.97 43.21 15.40
C VAL A 272 30.56 43.68 14.00
N TYR A 273 31.46 43.67 13.03
CA TYR A 273 31.17 44.15 11.68
C TYR A 273 30.38 43.20 10.80
N HIS A 274 30.38 41.87 11.07
CA HIS A 274 29.73 40.85 10.24
C HIS A 274 28.79 39.97 11.05
N ARG A 275 28.06 40.53 12.05
CA ARG A 275 27.11 39.76 12.91
C ARG A 275 26.09 38.96 12.12
N ALA A 276 25.48 39.55 11.09
CA ALA A 276 24.45 38.89 10.30
C ALA A 276 24.99 37.69 9.51
N ASP A 277 26.20 37.81 8.96
CA ASP A 277 26.82 36.71 8.21
C ASP A 277 27.30 35.61 9.15
N PHE A 278 27.77 35.94 10.34
CA PHE A 278 28.15 34.97 11.37
C PHE A 278 26.92 34.16 11.85
N VAL A 279 25.84 34.84 12.20
CA VAL A 279 24.56 34.19 12.59
C VAL A 279 24.06 33.30 11.48
N ARG A 280 24.10 33.71 10.21
CA ARG A 280 23.71 32.90 9.07
C ARG A 280 24.59 31.67 8.89
N THR A 281 25.90 31.76 9.15
CA THR A 281 26.84 30.64 9.07
C THR A 281 26.61 29.65 10.21
N MET A 282 26.38 30.13 11.44
CA MET A 282 26.05 29.32 12.61
C MET A 282 24.69 28.60 12.42
N ALA A 283 23.68 29.33 11.94
CA ALA A 283 22.41 28.70 11.57
C ALA A 283 22.59 27.61 10.52
N GLY A 284 23.42 27.85 9.50
CA GLY A 284 23.77 26.85 8.48
C GLY A 284 24.43 25.59 9.05
N LEU A 285 25.30 25.73 10.05
CA LEU A 285 25.92 24.60 10.77
C LEU A 285 24.87 23.81 11.57
N LEU A 286 23.99 24.49 12.29
CA LEU A 286 22.90 23.86 13.03
C LEU A 286 21.95 23.10 12.11
N PHE A 287 21.56 23.68 10.98
CA PHE A 287 20.73 23.00 9.99
C PHE A 287 21.43 21.77 9.37
N LEU A 288 22.74 21.83 9.15
CA LEU A 288 23.52 20.70 8.65
C LEU A 288 23.57 19.58 9.69
N ALA A 289 23.84 19.91 10.96
CA ALA A 289 23.85 18.95 12.06
C ALA A 289 22.46 18.30 12.25
N ALA A 290 21.41 19.09 12.22
CA ALA A 290 20.02 18.60 12.30
C ALA A 290 19.68 17.70 11.12
N GLY A 291 20.09 18.05 9.91
CA GLY A 291 19.91 17.21 8.72
C GLY A 291 20.59 15.85 8.82
N ILE A 292 21.83 15.82 9.32
CA ILE A 292 22.59 14.58 9.55
C ILE A 292 21.89 13.73 10.63
N ALA A 293 21.47 14.35 11.76
CA ALA A 293 20.77 13.64 12.83
C ALA A 293 19.45 13.04 12.32
N LEU A 294 18.71 13.76 11.50
CA LEU A 294 17.45 13.27 10.91
C LEU A 294 17.69 12.10 9.96
N ILE A 295 18.75 12.13 9.13
CA ILE A 295 19.13 10.99 8.27
C ILE A 295 19.45 9.77 9.14
N LEU A 296 20.18 9.93 10.23
CA LEU A 296 20.50 8.83 11.14
C LEU A 296 19.23 8.23 11.77
N LEU A 297 18.31 9.08 12.26
CA LEU A 297 17.03 8.62 12.81
C LEU A 297 16.19 7.85 11.78
N LEU A 298 16.10 8.36 10.54
CA LEU A 298 15.39 7.67 9.47
C LEU A 298 16.06 6.34 9.11
N SER A 299 17.40 6.29 9.10
CA SER A 299 18.17 5.07 8.82
C SER A 299 17.97 4.01 9.90
N LEU A 300 17.94 4.41 11.18
CA LEU A 300 17.60 3.53 12.29
C LEU A 300 16.17 2.98 12.15
N GLY A 301 15.21 3.84 11.82
CA GLY A 301 13.82 3.39 11.59
C GLY A 301 13.65 2.50 10.35
N ILE A 302 14.52 2.59 9.34
CA ILE A 302 14.59 1.64 8.22
C ILE A 302 15.15 0.31 8.70
N LEU A 303 16.25 0.34 9.46
CA LEU A 303 16.90 -0.86 10.01
C LEU A 303 15.94 -1.65 10.90
N GLU A 304 15.24 -0.97 11.82
CA GLU A 304 14.22 -1.57 12.67
C GLU A 304 13.13 -2.27 11.84
N THR A 305 12.61 -1.57 10.82
CA THR A 305 11.60 -2.16 9.94
C THR A 305 12.14 -3.34 9.12
N CYS A 306 13.41 -3.31 8.72
CA CYS A 306 14.04 -4.44 8.02
C CYS A 306 14.27 -5.64 8.94
N LEU A 307 14.57 -5.43 10.23
CA LEU A 307 14.73 -6.51 11.21
C LEU A 307 13.39 -7.18 11.56
N THR A 308 12.28 -6.44 11.49
CA THR A 308 10.92 -6.94 11.71
C THR A 308 10.21 -7.32 10.39
N TRP A 309 10.98 -7.51 9.32
CA TRP A 309 10.44 -7.76 7.98
C TRP A 309 9.61 -9.03 7.94
N GLN A 310 8.35 -8.88 7.61
CA GLN A 310 7.47 -10.02 7.34
C GLN A 310 7.56 -10.38 5.86
N GLU A 311 7.75 -11.67 5.59
CA GLU A 311 7.67 -12.17 4.22
C GLU A 311 6.25 -11.97 3.69
N ILE A 312 6.15 -11.34 2.53
CA ILE A 312 4.89 -11.36 1.78
C ILE A 312 4.92 -12.64 0.99
N ILE A 313 3.99 -13.53 1.28
CA ILE A 313 3.74 -14.69 0.44
C ILE A 313 3.33 -14.14 -0.92
N PRO A 314 4.13 -14.38 -1.99
CA PRO A 314 3.76 -13.93 -3.31
C PRO A 314 2.46 -14.65 -3.68
N VAL A 315 1.41 -13.89 -3.97
CA VAL A 315 0.18 -14.43 -4.54
C VAL A 315 0.50 -14.79 -5.99
N THR A 316 1.13 -15.95 -6.19
CA THR A 316 1.62 -16.44 -7.48
C THR A 316 0.64 -17.41 -8.14
N GLY A 317 -0.35 -17.93 -7.39
CA GLY A 317 -1.40 -18.78 -7.92
C GLY A 317 -2.40 -18.01 -8.79
N GLU A 318 -3.07 -18.70 -9.69
CA GLU A 318 -4.31 -18.22 -10.28
C GLU A 318 -5.22 -17.89 -9.09
N LEU A 319 -5.49 -16.58 -8.91
CA LEU A 319 -6.37 -16.10 -7.86
C LEU A 319 -7.68 -16.86 -7.98
N THR A 320 -8.06 -17.55 -6.92
CA THR A 320 -9.35 -18.24 -6.89
C THR A 320 -10.43 -17.25 -7.30
N ALA A 321 -11.24 -17.63 -8.30
CA ALA A 321 -12.37 -16.81 -8.69
C ALA A 321 -13.28 -16.70 -7.46
N GLY A 322 -13.74 -15.51 -7.14
CA GLY A 322 -14.69 -15.33 -6.07
C GLY A 322 -14.38 -14.20 -5.10
N ASP A 323 -15.18 -14.09 -4.05
CA ASP A 323 -15.08 -13.03 -3.05
C ASP A 323 -13.75 -13.10 -2.29
N PHE A 324 -13.21 -14.29 -2.07
CA PHE A 324 -11.87 -14.49 -1.50
C PHE A 324 -10.78 -13.98 -2.42
N GLY A 325 -10.89 -14.27 -3.72
CA GLY A 325 -9.97 -13.81 -4.74
C GLY A 325 -9.96 -12.29 -4.90
N GLY A 326 -11.12 -11.64 -4.82
CA GLY A 326 -11.24 -10.19 -4.90
C GLY A 326 -10.40 -9.45 -3.85
N ARG A 327 -10.30 -9.97 -2.64
CA ARG A 327 -9.44 -9.41 -1.59
C ARG A 327 -7.95 -9.51 -1.90
N LEU A 328 -7.52 -10.58 -2.55
CA LEU A 328 -6.13 -10.78 -2.97
C LEU A 328 -5.77 -9.93 -4.19
N VAL A 329 -6.68 -9.75 -5.15
CA VAL A 329 -6.49 -8.85 -6.31
C VAL A 329 -6.21 -7.44 -5.83
N TRP A 330 -7.01 -6.94 -4.89
CA TRP A 330 -6.82 -5.61 -4.34
C TRP A 330 -5.43 -5.45 -3.69
N LEU A 331 -4.97 -6.44 -2.92
CA LEU A 331 -3.64 -6.47 -2.32
C LEU A 331 -2.54 -6.40 -3.39
N ARG A 332 -2.67 -7.17 -4.46
CA ARG A 332 -1.73 -7.20 -5.60
C ARG A 332 -1.67 -5.85 -6.32
N ASP A 333 -2.80 -5.25 -6.62
CA ASP A 333 -2.85 -3.97 -7.34
C ASP A 333 -2.23 -2.84 -6.51
N TYR A 334 -2.42 -2.87 -5.21
CA TYR A 334 -1.77 -1.96 -4.28
C TYR A 334 -0.24 -2.10 -4.27
N GLN A 335 0.30 -3.33 -4.45
CA GLN A 335 1.75 -3.57 -4.59
C GLN A 335 2.31 -2.87 -5.81
N TRP A 336 1.68 -3.05 -6.97
CA TRP A 336 2.13 -2.46 -8.22
C TRP A 336 2.11 -0.94 -8.20
N ILE A 337 1.04 -0.35 -7.68
CA ILE A 337 0.93 1.11 -7.53
C ILE A 337 2.05 1.64 -6.61
N GLY A 338 2.28 0.98 -5.48
CA GLY A 338 3.34 1.36 -4.55
C GLY A 338 4.74 1.22 -5.14
N ALA A 339 5.02 0.14 -5.84
CA ALA A 339 6.30 -0.06 -6.53
C ALA A 339 6.53 1.01 -7.61
N ALA A 340 5.51 1.34 -8.41
CA ALA A 340 5.58 2.38 -9.41
C ALA A 340 5.83 3.77 -8.80
N LEU A 341 5.14 4.13 -7.72
CA LEU A 341 5.35 5.38 -6.99
C LEU A 341 6.76 5.46 -6.39
N PHE A 342 7.26 4.35 -5.81
CA PHE A 342 8.62 4.30 -5.28
C PHE A 342 9.67 4.50 -6.37
N ALA A 343 9.53 3.81 -7.51
CA ALA A 343 10.42 3.97 -8.65
C ALA A 343 10.40 5.42 -9.19
N ALA A 344 9.22 6.04 -9.30
CA ALA A 344 9.06 7.42 -9.72
C ALA A 344 9.72 8.41 -8.75
N CYS A 345 9.54 8.23 -7.43
CA CYS A 345 10.20 9.05 -6.40
C CYS A 345 11.72 8.93 -6.48
N THR A 346 12.22 7.70 -6.55
CA THR A 346 13.66 7.43 -6.63
C THR A 346 14.25 8.05 -7.89
N GLY A 347 13.60 7.88 -9.05
CA GLY A 347 13.99 8.49 -10.30
C GLY A 347 14.03 10.02 -10.25
N ALA A 348 13.01 10.65 -9.66
CA ALA A 348 12.97 12.09 -9.50
C ALA A 348 14.07 12.62 -8.57
N ILE A 349 14.39 11.91 -7.49
CA ILE A 349 15.49 12.26 -6.57
C ILE A 349 16.85 12.14 -7.27
N VAL A 350 17.10 11.03 -7.95
CA VAL A 350 18.33 10.80 -8.71
C VAL A 350 18.50 11.87 -9.79
N LEU A 351 17.47 12.19 -10.54
CA LEU A 351 17.51 13.26 -11.55
C LEU A 351 17.81 14.62 -10.91
N SER A 352 17.21 14.93 -9.76
CA SER A 352 17.47 16.15 -9.00
C SER A 352 18.95 16.24 -8.59
N PHE A 353 19.52 15.11 -8.15
CA PHE A 353 20.94 15.01 -7.80
C PHE A 353 21.85 15.31 -9.01
N PHE A 354 21.62 14.68 -10.15
CA PHE A 354 22.39 14.93 -11.37
C PHE A 354 22.27 16.37 -11.87
N VAL A 355 21.08 16.97 -11.78
CA VAL A 355 20.88 18.37 -12.12
C VAL A 355 21.67 19.29 -11.17
N ALA A 356 21.67 18.99 -9.86
CA ALA A 356 22.44 19.75 -8.87
C ALA A 356 23.95 19.62 -9.08
N LEU A 357 24.42 18.40 -9.33
CA LEU A 357 25.82 18.09 -9.61
C LEU A 357 26.29 18.77 -10.90
N GLY A 358 25.54 18.67 -11.98
CA GLY A 358 25.82 19.32 -13.25
C GLY A 358 25.90 20.86 -13.16
N ARG A 359 25.08 21.46 -12.24
CA ARG A 359 25.17 22.88 -11.92
C ARG A 359 26.49 23.25 -11.22
N LYS A 360 26.92 22.42 -10.27
CA LYS A 360 28.14 22.62 -9.52
C LYS A 360 29.37 22.51 -10.41
N LEU A 361 29.42 21.53 -11.30
CA LEU A 361 30.49 21.33 -12.28
C LEU A 361 30.55 22.47 -13.31
N ARG A 362 29.43 22.95 -13.81
CA ARG A 362 29.40 24.07 -14.76
C ARG A 362 29.58 25.44 -14.10
N GLY A 363 29.30 25.58 -12.81
CA GLY A 363 29.51 26.81 -12.03
C GLY A 363 30.95 27.04 -11.59
N SER A 364 31.78 25.99 -11.64
CA SER A 364 33.23 26.13 -11.51
C SER A 364 33.77 26.83 -12.79
N LYS A 365 33.95 28.15 -12.69
CA LYS A 365 34.51 28.93 -13.79
C LYS A 365 35.88 28.38 -14.11
N SER A 366 36.12 28.16 -15.38
CA SER A 366 37.45 27.80 -15.89
C SER A 366 38.49 28.72 -15.29
N PRO A 367 39.66 28.21 -14.84
CA PRO A 367 40.76 29.05 -14.36
C PRO A 367 41.16 30.17 -15.34
N ALA A 368 40.88 29.97 -16.62
CA ALA A 368 41.06 30.98 -17.66
C ALA A 368 40.09 32.18 -17.55
N GLU A 369 38.84 31.99 -17.09
CA GLU A 369 37.89 33.09 -16.89
C GLU A 369 38.20 33.89 -15.63
N ILE A 370 38.74 33.24 -14.61
CA ILE A 370 39.20 33.92 -13.37
C ILE A 370 40.40 34.81 -13.69
N ARG A 371 41.40 34.31 -14.43
CA ARG A 371 42.57 35.11 -14.90
C ARG A 371 42.14 36.27 -15.79
N LYS A 372 41.17 36.09 -16.67
CA LYS A 372 40.66 37.15 -17.56
C LYS A 372 39.94 38.27 -16.78
N ARG A 373 39.30 37.97 -15.65
CA ARG A 373 38.75 39.00 -14.77
C ARG A 373 39.81 39.73 -13.95
N GLU A 374 40.78 39.03 -13.41
CA GLU A 374 41.91 39.65 -12.68
C GLU A 374 42.69 40.60 -13.55
N THR A 375 42.95 40.26 -14.81
CA THR A 375 43.64 41.15 -15.78
C THR A 375 42.77 42.35 -16.21
N LEU A 376 41.44 42.22 -16.22
CA LEU A 376 40.52 43.33 -16.50
C LEU A 376 40.41 44.31 -15.29
N TYR A 377 40.37 43.80 -14.05
CA TYR A 377 40.36 44.64 -12.85
C TYR A 377 41.69 45.32 -12.64
N GLY A 378 42.84 44.68 -12.87
CA GLY A 378 44.15 45.29 -12.80
C GLY A 378 44.36 46.44 -13.82
N LYS A 379 43.73 46.32 -15.01
CA LYS A 379 43.77 47.41 -16.03
C LYS A 379 42.88 48.59 -15.70
N THR A 380 41.77 48.36 -14.98
CA THR A 380 40.87 49.47 -14.57
C THR A 380 41.39 50.28 -13.37
N GLU A 381 42.18 49.69 -12.48
CA GLU A 381 42.83 50.41 -11.41
C GLU A 381 44.01 51.24 -11.92
N LEU A 382 44.79 50.71 -12.84
CA LEU A 382 45.88 51.49 -13.49
C LEU A 382 45.37 52.69 -14.32
N ALA A 383 44.12 52.64 -14.81
CA ALA A 383 43.52 53.72 -15.57
C ALA A 383 42.90 54.80 -14.65
N ARG A 384 42.71 54.54 -13.35
CA ARG A 384 42.20 55.52 -12.35
C ARG A 384 43.32 56.32 -11.65
N HIS A 385 44.57 55.91 -11.80
CA HIS A 385 45.73 56.60 -11.20
C HIS A 385 46.62 57.32 -12.24
N ARG A 386 46.12 57.50 -13.45
CA ARG A 386 46.59 58.46 -14.43
C ARG A 386 45.52 59.55 -14.65
#